data_25074b49c5e7e726c9b534a74cdf8bf0
#
_entry.id   25074b49c5e7e726c9b534a74cdf8bf0
#
_cell.length_a   1.000
_cell.length_b   1.000
_cell.length_c   1.000
_cell.angle_alpha   90.00
_cell.angle_beta   90.00
_cell.angle_gamma   90.00
#
_symmetry.space_group_name_H-M   'P 1'
#
loop_
_entity.id
_entity.type
_entity.pdbx_description
1 polymer ?
#
loop_
_entity_poly.entity_id
_entity_poly.type
_entity_poly.pdbx_seq_one_letter_code
_entity_poly.pdbx_strand_id
1 'polypeptide(L)'
;MKVIGITGKIGSGKDSVSRYLVKEYGFKSISIGDLVRSEAKKKNIILTRINLSRISKKFTDKFGLDYWSECAVKKIKRMNGDKFVINGIRRFEDYEKISKSFNSFKFYMVDVKPKTRFERMKKRSRPGDPKTYDQFKKQEQNEYTLYSNFRRTLKQIDGKIDNNKSLDSLYKNIKSIL
;
A
#
# COMPACT_ATOMS: atom_id res chain seq x y z
N MET A 1 -5.18 19.10 7.89
CA MET A 1 -5.34 17.64 7.73
C MET A 1 -3.99 17.04 7.40
N LYS A 2 -3.45 16.18 8.26
CA LYS A 2 -2.17 15.47 8.07
C LYS A 2 -2.42 14.15 7.34
N VAL A 3 -1.79 13.93 6.19
CA VAL A 3 -1.95 12.69 5.40
C VAL A 3 -0.60 12.02 5.21
N ILE A 4 -0.51 10.73 5.55
CA ILE A 4 0.68 9.90 5.35
C ILE A 4 0.36 8.85 4.28
N GLY A 5 1.11 8.87 3.19
CA GLY A 5 1.10 7.81 2.19
C GLY A 5 2.14 6.74 2.50
N ILE A 6 1.74 5.48 2.39
CA ILE A 6 2.63 4.34 2.61
C ILE A 6 2.72 3.50 1.35
N THR A 7 3.94 3.29 0.88
CA THR A 7 4.27 2.36 -0.19
C THR A 7 5.26 1.29 0.27
N GLY A 8 5.58 0.38 -0.60
CA GLY A 8 6.55 -0.68 -0.39
C GLY A 8 6.15 -1.98 -1.07
N LYS A 9 7.12 -2.83 -1.28
CA LYS A 9 6.96 -4.10 -1.97
C LYS A 9 6.05 -5.07 -1.21
N ILE A 10 5.65 -6.14 -1.87
CA ILE A 10 4.86 -7.21 -1.24
C ILE A 10 5.61 -7.79 -0.03
N GLY A 11 4.89 -8.05 1.06
CA GLY A 11 5.48 -8.60 2.29
C GLY A 11 6.27 -7.59 3.14
N SER A 12 6.32 -6.30 2.78
CA SER A 12 7.10 -5.30 3.54
C SER A 12 6.51 -4.88 4.88
N GLY A 13 5.24 -5.22 5.18
CA GLY A 13 4.61 -4.86 6.46
C GLY A 13 3.93 -3.50 6.51
N LYS A 14 3.53 -2.95 5.37
CA LYS A 14 2.74 -1.71 5.29
C LYS A 14 1.51 -1.69 6.20
N ASP A 15 0.83 -2.83 6.30
CA ASP A 15 -0.36 -2.95 7.15
C ASP A 15 -0.01 -2.81 8.64
N SER A 16 1.19 -3.25 9.06
CA SER A 16 1.67 -3.08 10.44
C SER A 16 1.98 -1.62 10.74
N VAL A 17 2.57 -0.89 9.79
CA VAL A 17 2.79 0.55 9.90
C VAL A 17 1.46 1.29 10.03
N SER A 18 0.50 1.01 9.14
CA SER A 18 -0.82 1.65 9.19
C SER A 18 -1.55 1.36 10.49
N ARG A 19 -1.52 0.11 10.97
CA ARG A 19 -2.15 -0.26 12.26
C ARG A 19 -1.51 0.45 13.45
N TYR A 20 -0.19 0.60 13.46
CA TYR A 20 0.51 1.32 14.51
C TYR A 20 0.13 2.80 14.53
N LEU A 21 0.09 3.46 13.36
CA LEU A 21 -0.36 4.84 13.24
C LEU A 21 -1.81 5.04 13.73
N VAL A 22 -2.69 4.09 13.41
CA VAL A 22 -4.09 4.12 13.89
C VAL A 22 -4.15 3.98 15.40
N LYS A 23 -3.47 2.97 15.94
CA LYS A 23 -3.56 2.62 17.36
C LYS A 23 -2.94 3.69 18.28
N GLU A 24 -1.73 4.14 17.94
CA GLU A 24 -0.94 4.98 18.84
C GLU A 24 -1.07 6.49 18.56
N TYR A 25 -1.49 6.86 17.34
CA TYR A 25 -1.52 8.28 16.93
C TYR A 25 -2.88 8.77 16.43
N GLY A 26 -3.90 7.92 16.49
CA GLY A 26 -5.27 8.28 16.12
C GLY A 26 -5.50 8.52 14.63
N PHE A 27 -4.63 8.00 13.77
CA PHE A 27 -4.85 8.08 12.33
C PHE A 27 -6.06 7.24 11.90
N LYS A 28 -6.77 7.68 10.86
CA LYS A 28 -7.74 6.85 10.15
C LYS A 28 -7.08 6.24 8.91
N SER A 29 -7.21 4.92 8.75
CA SER A 29 -6.53 4.21 7.66
C SER A 29 -7.43 3.96 6.47
N ILE A 30 -6.90 4.20 5.28
CA ILE A 30 -7.49 3.82 3.99
C ILE A 30 -6.48 2.98 3.22
N SER A 31 -6.89 1.80 2.80
CA SER A 31 -6.06 0.93 1.96
C SER A 31 -6.63 0.93 0.54
N ILE A 32 -5.81 1.27 -0.45
CA ILE A 32 -6.16 1.16 -1.87
C ILE A 32 -6.55 -0.29 -2.20
N GLY A 33 -5.80 -1.26 -1.66
CA GLY A 33 -6.14 -2.68 -1.83
C GLY A 33 -7.49 -3.06 -1.23
N ASP A 34 -7.95 -2.41 -0.15
CA ASP A 34 -9.27 -2.67 0.43
C ASP A 34 -10.39 -2.06 -0.38
N LEU A 35 -10.17 -0.95 -1.07
CA LEU A 35 -11.14 -0.42 -2.03
C LEU A 35 -11.38 -1.41 -3.17
N VAL A 36 -10.29 -1.98 -3.73
CA VAL A 36 -10.39 -3.05 -4.75
C VAL A 36 -11.12 -4.28 -4.21
N ARG A 37 -10.80 -4.72 -2.99
CA ARG A 37 -11.47 -5.86 -2.34
C ARG A 37 -12.96 -5.60 -2.11
N SER A 38 -13.31 -4.40 -1.68
CA SER A 38 -14.70 -4.00 -1.48
C SER A 38 -15.49 -4.10 -2.79
N GLU A 39 -14.90 -3.64 -3.90
CA GLU A 39 -15.55 -3.73 -5.22
C GLU A 39 -15.67 -5.19 -5.71
N ALA A 40 -14.65 -6.02 -5.44
CA ALA A 40 -14.71 -7.46 -5.73
C ALA A 40 -15.84 -8.15 -4.97
N LYS A 41 -16.00 -7.82 -3.69
CA LYS A 41 -17.09 -8.36 -2.84
C LYS A 41 -18.47 -7.97 -3.36
N LYS A 42 -18.68 -6.71 -3.75
CA LYS A 42 -19.95 -6.25 -4.34
C LYS A 42 -20.33 -7.04 -5.60
N LYS A 43 -19.34 -7.54 -6.32
CA LYS A 43 -19.52 -8.34 -7.54
C LYS A 43 -19.49 -9.86 -7.30
N ASN A 44 -19.47 -10.29 -6.04
CA ASN A 44 -19.35 -11.70 -5.63
C ASN A 44 -18.13 -12.41 -6.25
N ILE A 45 -17.01 -11.69 -6.43
CA ILE A 45 -15.80 -12.23 -7.02
C ILE A 45 -14.86 -12.73 -5.92
N ILE A 46 -14.36 -13.96 -6.06
CA ILE A 46 -13.41 -14.58 -5.14
C ILE A 46 -12.14 -13.74 -5.02
N LEU A 47 -11.71 -13.44 -3.78
CA LEU A 47 -10.62 -12.52 -3.46
C LEU A 47 -9.22 -13.12 -3.69
N THR A 48 -9.00 -13.72 -4.87
CA THR A 48 -7.64 -14.14 -5.29
C THR A 48 -6.83 -12.94 -5.79
N ARG A 49 -5.49 -13.03 -5.76
CA ARG A 49 -4.62 -12.00 -6.34
C ARG A 49 -4.93 -11.71 -7.80
N ILE A 50 -5.16 -12.77 -8.59
CA ILE A 50 -5.46 -12.66 -10.03
C ILE A 50 -6.74 -11.87 -10.23
N ASN A 51 -7.79 -12.21 -9.52
CA ASN A 51 -9.08 -11.54 -9.63
C ASN A 51 -9.00 -10.08 -9.18
N LEU A 52 -8.32 -9.79 -8.07
CA LEU A 52 -8.11 -8.43 -7.58
C LEU A 52 -7.30 -7.59 -8.58
N SER A 53 -6.26 -8.16 -9.20
CA SER A 53 -5.50 -7.48 -10.25
C SER A 53 -6.36 -7.20 -11.48
N ARG A 54 -7.20 -8.15 -11.92
CA ARG A 54 -8.13 -7.96 -13.04
C ARG A 54 -9.15 -6.86 -12.76
N ILE A 55 -9.73 -6.84 -11.55
CA ILE A 55 -10.66 -5.78 -11.15
C ILE A 55 -9.94 -4.44 -11.13
N SER A 56 -8.79 -4.36 -10.47
CA SER A 56 -8.02 -3.13 -10.42
C SER A 56 -7.73 -2.60 -11.82
N LYS A 57 -7.26 -3.46 -12.72
CA LYS A 57 -6.98 -3.10 -14.11
C LYS A 57 -8.25 -2.65 -14.85
N LYS A 58 -9.34 -3.41 -14.78
CA LYS A 58 -10.61 -3.06 -15.44
C LYS A 58 -11.09 -1.66 -15.07
N PHE A 59 -10.98 -1.27 -13.80
CA PHE A 59 -11.39 0.06 -13.36
C PHE A 59 -10.41 1.16 -13.79
N THR A 60 -9.12 0.88 -13.75
CA THR A 60 -8.12 1.86 -14.22
C THR A 60 -8.14 2.04 -15.73
N ASP A 61 -8.42 1.00 -16.52
CA ASP A 61 -8.59 1.12 -17.96
C ASP A 61 -9.82 1.95 -18.34
N LYS A 62 -10.90 1.83 -17.54
CA LYS A 62 -12.16 2.53 -17.81
C LYS A 62 -12.19 3.97 -17.31
N PHE A 63 -11.58 4.25 -16.15
CA PHE A 63 -11.77 5.52 -15.43
C PHE A 63 -10.48 6.31 -15.21
N GLY A 64 -9.32 5.79 -15.64
CA GLY A 64 -8.01 6.41 -15.47
C GLY A 64 -7.14 5.71 -14.43
N LEU A 65 -5.82 5.88 -14.58
CA LEU A 65 -4.81 5.20 -13.76
C LEU A 65 -4.85 5.62 -12.28
N ASP A 66 -5.39 6.80 -11.99
CA ASP A 66 -5.56 7.37 -10.65
C ASP A 66 -6.94 7.05 -10.01
N TYR A 67 -7.76 6.22 -10.64
CA TYR A 67 -9.13 5.92 -10.17
C TYR A 67 -9.19 5.52 -8.70
N TRP A 68 -8.31 4.62 -8.26
CA TRP A 68 -8.36 4.11 -6.89
C TRP A 68 -7.89 5.13 -5.86
N SER A 69 -6.94 5.96 -6.22
CA SER A 69 -6.51 7.09 -5.39
C SER A 69 -7.57 8.19 -5.34
N GLU A 70 -8.27 8.46 -6.43
CA GLU A 70 -9.45 9.33 -6.45
C GLU A 70 -10.53 8.82 -5.46
N CYS A 71 -10.83 7.51 -5.49
CA CYS A 71 -11.75 6.91 -4.52
C CYS A 71 -11.27 7.07 -3.08
N ALA A 72 -9.96 6.91 -2.82
CA ALA A 72 -9.38 7.12 -1.50
C ALA A 72 -9.51 8.59 -1.06
N VAL A 73 -9.19 9.53 -1.91
CA VAL A 73 -9.32 10.97 -1.65
C VAL A 73 -10.76 11.36 -1.35
N LYS A 74 -11.72 10.92 -2.19
CA LYS A 74 -13.16 11.17 -1.95
C LYS A 74 -13.62 10.60 -0.61
N LYS A 75 -13.14 9.40 -0.25
CA LYS A 75 -13.46 8.79 1.03
C LYS A 75 -12.91 9.61 2.20
N ILE A 76 -11.65 10.04 2.15
CA ILE A 76 -11.05 10.89 3.19
C ILE A 76 -11.82 12.18 3.39
N LYS A 77 -12.17 12.87 2.29
CA LYS A 77 -12.92 14.15 2.36
C LYS A 77 -14.31 14.03 2.98
N ARG A 78 -14.89 12.80 3.01
CA ARG A 78 -16.18 12.51 3.65
C ARG A 78 -16.05 12.02 5.09
N MET A 79 -14.84 11.71 5.54
CA MET A 79 -14.60 11.22 6.90
C MET A 79 -14.26 12.38 7.85
N ASN A 80 -14.83 12.36 9.03
CA ASN A 80 -14.39 13.26 10.09
C ASN A 80 -12.97 12.88 10.55
N GLY A 81 -12.15 13.88 10.86
CA GLY A 81 -10.78 13.70 11.38
C GLY A 81 -9.76 14.55 10.64
N ASP A 82 -8.58 14.64 11.21
CA ASP A 82 -7.48 15.48 10.75
C ASP A 82 -6.21 14.69 10.41
N LYS A 83 -6.16 13.38 10.73
CA LYS A 83 -5.02 12.51 10.52
C LYS A 83 -5.42 11.25 9.73
N PHE A 84 -4.81 11.04 8.56
CA PHE A 84 -5.10 9.89 7.70
C PHE A 84 -3.83 9.21 7.22
N VAL A 85 -3.89 7.88 7.10
CA VAL A 85 -2.87 7.07 6.43
C VAL A 85 -3.44 6.36 5.23
N ILE A 86 -2.85 6.56 4.05
CA ILE A 86 -3.21 5.89 2.80
C ILE A 86 -2.18 4.79 2.52
N ASN A 87 -2.63 3.54 2.59
CA ASN A 87 -1.77 2.38 2.38
C ASN A 87 -1.90 1.83 0.96
N GLY A 88 -0.77 1.50 0.34
CA GLY A 88 -0.71 0.76 -0.91
C GLY A 88 -0.64 1.63 -2.16
N ILE A 89 -0.10 2.84 -2.05
CA ILE A 89 0.22 3.71 -3.18
C ILE A 89 1.32 3.03 -4.01
N ARG A 90 1.08 2.77 -5.30
CA ARG A 90 2.02 2.05 -6.15
C ARG A 90 2.26 2.72 -7.50
N ARG A 91 1.26 3.37 -8.09
CA ARG A 91 1.37 4.08 -9.34
C ARG A 91 1.81 5.51 -9.10
N PHE A 92 2.51 6.08 -10.07
CA PHE A 92 2.88 7.50 -10.01
C PHE A 92 1.62 8.39 -10.03
N GLU A 93 0.62 7.99 -10.80
CA GLU A 93 -0.66 8.67 -10.91
C GLU A 93 -1.42 8.68 -9.57
N ASP A 94 -1.33 7.58 -8.78
CA ASP A 94 -1.88 7.54 -7.42
C ASP A 94 -1.18 8.55 -6.50
N TYR A 95 0.16 8.58 -6.54
CA TYR A 95 0.95 9.55 -5.78
C TYR A 95 0.59 10.99 -6.17
N GLU A 96 0.60 11.30 -7.47
CA GLU A 96 0.31 12.62 -7.99
C GLU A 96 -1.08 13.11 -7.58
N LYS A 97 -2.09 12.26 -7.69
CA LYS A 97 -3.47 12.57 -7.27
C LYS A 97 -3.55 12.90 -5.79
N ILE A 98 -2.93 12.07 -4.94
CA ILE A 98 -2.98 12.25 -3.50
C ILE A 98 -2.19 13.50 -3.07
N SER A 99 -0.98 13.70 -3.60
CA SER A 99 -0.14 14.85 -3.26
C SER A 99 -0.77 16.19 -3.63
N LYS A 100 -1.45 16.25 -4.78
CA LYS A 100 -2.22 17.44 -5.20
C LYS A 100 -3.50 17.67 -4.38
N SER A 101 -4.00 16.63 -3.70
CA SER A 101 -5.27 16.71 -2.95
C SER A 101 -5.10 17.15 -1.50
N PHE A 102 -3.88 17.09 -0.93
CA PHE A 102 -3.63 17.36 0.48
C PHE A 102 -2.33 18.16 0.68
N ASN A 103 -2.43 19.38 1.19
CA ASN A 103 -1.28 20.26 1.40
C ASN A 103 -0.24 19.71 2.39
N SER A 104 -0.67 18.93 3.40
CA SER A 104 0.23 18.27 4.36
C SER A 104 0.26 16.77 4.07
N PHE A 105 0.87 16.40 2.94
CA PHE A 105 1.10 15.02 2.53
C PHE A 105 2.57 14.66 2.67
N LYS A 106 2.83 13.52 3.31
CA LYS A 106 4.16 12.90 3.39
C LYS A 106 4.09 11.46 2.89
N PHE A 107 5.10 11.03 2.17
CA PHE A 107 5.09 9.74 1.47
C PHE A 107 6.30 8.88 1.86
N TYR A 108 6.06 7.72 2.47
CA TYR A 108 7.10 6.84 2.99
C TYR A 108 7.07 5.45 2.37
N MET A 109 8.26 4.91 2.14
CA MET A 109 8.45 3.52 1.71
C MET A 109 8.79 2.63 2.91
N VAL A 110 8.03 1.56 3.12
CA VAL A 110 8.43 0.50 4.05
C VAL A 110 9.43 -0.42 3.36
N ASP A 111 10.68 -0.36 3.81
CA ASP A 111 11.81 -1.06 3.21
C ASP A 111 12.15 -2.34 3.98
N VAL A 112 12.22 -3.45 3.24
CA VAL A 112 12.51 -4.79 3.79
C VAL A 112 13.25 -5.61 2.74
N LYS A 113 14.30 -6.30 3.17
CA LYS A 113 15.09 -7.22 2.35
C LYS A 113 14.21 -8.31 1.72
N PRO A 114 14.46 -8.73 0.47
CA PRO A 114 13.64 -9.73 -0.22
C PRO A 114 13.46 -11.03 0.55
N LYS A 115 14.53 -11.57 1.12
CA LYS A 115 14.50 -12.81 1.90
C LYS A 115 13.57 -12.70 3.11
N THR A 116 13.66 -11.61 3.87
CA THR A 116 12.79 -11.34 5.03
C THR A 116 11.32 -11.23 4.61
N ARG A 117 11.03 -10.59 3.47
CA ARG A 117 9.66 -10.48 2.94
C ARG A 117 9.10 -11.84 2.55
N PHE A 118 9.91 -12.69 1.90
CA PHE A 118 9.52 -14.05 1.55
C PHE A 118 9.20 -14.88 2.79
N GLU A 119 10.08 -14.89 3.80
CA GLU A 119 9.85 -15.65 5.04
C GLU A 119 8.58 -15.20 5.77
N ARG A 120 8.33 -13.88 5.82
CA ARG A 120 7.08 -13.35 6.39
C ARG A 120 5.84 -13.79 5.62
N MET A 121 5.92 -13.84 4.29
CA MET A 121 4.81 -14.30 3.44
C MET A 121 4.57 -15.80 3.63
N LYS A 122 5.63 -16.59 3.65
CA LYS A 122 5.56 -18.04 3.91
C LYS A 122 4.92 -18.33 5.28
N LYS A 123 5.33 -17.62 6.33
CA LYS A 123 4.79 -17.77 7.70
C LYS A 123 3.31 -17.38 7.79
N ARG A 124 2.86 -16.31 7.13
CA ARG A 124 1.46 -15.86 7.18
C ARG A 124 0.51 -16.70 6.34
N SER A 125 1.03 -17.43 5.33
CA SER A 125 0.34 -18.45 4.52
C SER A 125 -1.05 -18.04 3.99
N ARG A 126 -1.20 -16.81 3.48
CA ARG A 126 -2.47 -16.38 2.86
C ARG A 126 -2.67 -17.04 1.49
N PRO A 127 -3.91 -17.26 1.03
CA PRO A 127 -4.16 -17.73 -0.32
C PRO A 127 -3.42 -16.89 -1.37
N GLY A 128 -2.62 -17.56 -2.22
CA GLY A 128 -1.79 -16.92 -3.24
C GLY A 128 -0.44 -16.38 -2.74
N ASP A 129 -0.05 -16.61 -1.48
CA ASP A 129 1.32 -16.36 -1.04
C ASP A 129 2.28 -17.41 -1.62
N PRO A 130 3.52 -17.00 -1.97
CA PRO A 130 4.50 -17.91 -2.59
C PRO A 130 4.97 -18.96 -1.58
N LYS A 131 5.05 -20.21 -2.01
CA LYS A 131 5.57 -21.32 -1.23
C LYS A 131 7.08 -21.49 -1.38
N THR A 132 7.64 -21.06 -2.52
CA THR A 132 9.07 -21.11 -2.82
C THR A 132 9.61 -19.71 -3.11
N TYR A 133 10.94 -19.55 -2.97
CA TYR A 133 11.58 -18.27 -3.24
C TYR A 133 11.50 -17.88 -4.73
N ASP A 134 11.48 -18.85 -5.64
CA ASP A 134 11.32 -18.57 -7.07
C ASP A 134 9.91 -18.11 -7.42
N GLN A 135 8.88 -18.67 -6.79
CA GLN A 135 7.52 -18.15 -6.88
C GLN A 135 7.44 -16.71 -6.36
N PHE A 136 8.14 -16.40 -5.27
CA PHE A 136 8.22 -15.05 -4.74
C PHE A 136 8.88 -14.08 -5.74
N LYS A 137 10.02 -14.46 -6.35
CA LYS A 137 10.69 -13.64 -7.38
C LYS A 137 9.78 -13.38 -8.58
N LYS A 138 9.08 -14.41 -9.07
CA LYS A 138 8.10 -14.27 -10.16
C LYS A 138 6.96 -13.31 -9.79
N GLN A 139 6.45 -13.39 -8.54
CA GLN A 139 5.42 -12.46 -8.07
C GLN A 139 5.93 -11.02 -7.98
N GLU A 140 7.15 -10.79 -7.52
CA GLU A 140 7.76 -9.46 -7.54
C GLU A 140 7.89 -8.90 -8.95
N GLN A 141 8.37 -9.72 -9.89
CA GLN A 141 8.50 -9.32 -11.30
C GLN A 141 7.16 -8.94 -11.90
N ASN A 142 6.12 -9.73 -11.65
CA ASN A 142 4.76 -9.42 -12.09
C ASN A 142 4.24 -8.10 -11.50
N GLU A 143 4.56 -7.78 -10.25
CA GLU A 143 4.20 -6.47 -9.67
C GLU A 143 4.90 -5.31 -10.41
N TYR A 144 6.16 -5.47 -10.79
CA TYR A 144 6.86 -4.44 -11.58
C TYR A 144 6.25 -4.25 -12.97
N THR A 145 5.78 -5.32 -13.60
CA THR A 145 5.08 -5.24 -14.89
C THR A 145 3.72 -4.56 -14.74
N LEU A 146 2.94 -4.91 -13.71
CA LEU A 146 1.64 -4.30 -13.43
C LEU A 146 1.73 -2.81 -13.06
N TYR A 147 2.81 -2.42 -12.40
CA TYR A 147 3.06 -1.05 -11.95
C TYR A 147 4.35 -0.54 -12.61
N SER A 148 4.35 -0.43 -13.94
CA SER A 148 5.53 -0.03 -14.73
C SER A 148 6.18 1.26 -14.23
N ASN A 149 5.39 2.18 -13.69
CA ASN A 149 5.84 3.46 -13.13
C ASN A 149 6.26 3.37 -11.64
N PHE A 150 6.32 2.18 -11.03
CA PHE A 150 6.62 2.08 -9.60
C PHE A 150 8.00 2.66 -9.23
N ARG A 151 9.00 2.54 -10.11
CA ARG A 151 10.30 3.19 -9.89
C ARG A 151 10.19 4.72 -9.86
N ARG A 152 9.33 5.31 -10.69
CA ARG A 152 9.05 6.75 -10.68
C ARG A 152 8.34 7.16 -9.40
N THR A 153 7.40 6.35 -8.92
CA THR A 153 6.72 6.54 -7.64
C THR A 153 7.71 6.55 -6.48
N LEU A 154 8.68 5.62 -6.47
CA LEU A 154 9.70 5.53 -5.41
C LEU A 154 10.68 6.70 -5.39
N LYS A 155 10.82 7.47 -6.45
CA LYS A 155 11.61 8.72 -6.45
C LYS A 155 10.94 9.86 -5.67
N GLN A 156 9.65 9.71 -5.34
CA GLN A 156 8.84 10.74 -4.67
C GLN A 156 8.74 10.56 -3.15
N ILE A 157 9.40 9.54 -2.58
CA ILE A 157 9.33 9.30 -1.13
C ILE A 157 10.07 10.37 -0.35
N ASP A 158 9.46 10.83 0.74
CA ASP A 158 10.11 11.71 1.73
C ASP A 158 11.11 10.94 2.61
N GLY A 159 10.96 9.62 2.70
CA GLY A 159 11.88 8.77 3.45
C GLY A 159 11.52 7.28 3.44
N LYS A 160 12.37 6.49 4.11
CA LYS A 160 12.19 5.04 4.25
C LYS A 160 11.97 4.67 5.70
N ILE A 161 11.05 3.73 5.93
CA ILE A 161 10.82 3.10 7.21
C ILE A 161 11.46 1.71 7.15
N ASP A 162 12.59 1.52 7.79
CA ASP A 162 13.23 0.20 7.89
C ASP A 162 12.36 -0.74 8.74
N ASN A 163 12.01 -1.88 8.17
CA ASN A 163 11.26 -2.94 8.84
C ASN A 163 11.96 -4.30 8.70
N ASN A 164 13.28 -4.33 8.80
CA ASN A 164 14.07 -5.56 8.72
C ASN A 164 14.24 -6.28 10.06
N LYS A 165 13.97 -5.60 11.17
CA LYS A 165 14.19 -6.09 12.54
C LYS A 165 12.86 -6.43 13.25
N SER A 166 12.82 -6.29 14.57
CA SER A 166 11.65 -6.52 15.41
C SER A 166 10.55 -5.47 15.22
N LEU A 167 9.36 -5.73 15.77
CA LEU A 167 8.26 -4.77 15.80
C LEU A 167 8.62 -3.51 16.61
N ASP A 168 9.36 -3.66 17.71
CA ASP A 168 9.80 -2.50 18.51
C ASP A 168 10.73 -1.59 17.73
N SER A 169 11.63 -2.18 16.93
CA SER A 169 12.48 -1.42 16.01
C SER A 169 11.64 -0.68 14.96
N LEU A 170 10.63 -1.36 14.38
CA LEU A 170 9.71 -0.74 13.45
C LEU A 170 8.99 0.45 14.09
N TYR A 171 8.48 0.30 15.32
CA TYR A 171 7.77 1.35 16.03
C TYR A 171 8.66 2.56 16.32
N LYS A 172 9.93 2.34 16.69
CA LYS A 172 10.92 3.43 16.83
C LYS A 172 11.12 4.17 15.50
N ASN A 173 11.25 3.43 14.40
CA ASN A 173 11.42 4.02 13.06
C ASN A 173 10.18 4.77 12.58
N ILE A 174 8.98 4.38 13.00
CA ILE A 174 7.75 5.14 12.70
C ILE A 174 7.69 6.43 13.52
N LYS A 175 8.10 6.39 14.79
CA LYS A 175 8.15 7.60 15.64
C LYS A 175 9.05 8.68 15.03
N SER A 176 10.18 8.32 14.42
CA SER A 176 11.13 9.28 13.86
C SER A 176 10.66 10.02 12.62
N ILE A 177 9.54 9.62 12.01
CA ILE A 177 8.98 10.26 10.81
C ILE A 177 7.73 11.11 11.09
N LEU A 178 7.25 11.13 12.31
CA LEU A 178 6.05 11.86 12.76
C LEU A 178 6.36 13.26 13.23
#